data_fe9b880feaa3760351649b99fbe21330
#
_entry.id   fe9b880feaa3760351649b99fbe21330
#
_cell.length_a   1.000
_cell.length_b   1.000
_cell.length_c   1.000
_cell.angle_alpha   90.00
_cell.angle_beta   90.00
_cell.angle_gamma   90.00
#
_symmetry.space_group_name_H-M   'P 1'
#
loop_
_entity.id
_entity.type
_entity.pdbx_description
1 polymer ?
#
loop_
_entity_poly.entity_id
_entity_poly.type
_entity_poly.pdbx_seq_one_letter_code
_entity_poly.pdbx_strand_id
1 'polypeptide(L)'
;MRAPSPGIPPIRLLTHEFFPQRGGIATFAEEMARAAAGLGHSVEVWAPEAGVTKPDWPFPVRSLPLAGTHNWGCQIRLARVLLRERRRLRQSTVYLAEPGPIMVWMLLQFAGAIRPRRLVLTVHGSEVLRFAHHRWRRRPSARLFARVDRISTLTGYTADLVRRHFPAAADKLVLTPGALRSDFTVAPPAPPRASAGRVVLTVGRLHPRKGQLLTLQALQRLPEALRAGLEYRMAGTEADADYARQLRAEAARSGLRVTFLGDVPDAELPAVYAGADVFALTSIQHGHSVEGFGLVYLEASAQGVPVIAHAVGGVAEAVAQDRTGLLVAPDRPDELTAAFARLLTDGALRERLGADGRRWAGRTSWAASAAALFGPGPKTNL
;
A
#
# COMPACT_ATOMS: atom_id res chain seq x y z
N MET A 1 -14.86 24.68 0.42
CA MET A 1 -13.88 24.35 1.48
C MET A 1 -14.43 24.82 2.82
N ARG A 2 -14.54 23.95 3.83
CA ARG A 2 -14.86 24.37 5.20
C ARG A 2 -13.65 25.12 5.78
N ALA A 3 -13.87 26.24 6.47
CA ALA A 3 -12.82 26.92 7.19
C ALA A 3 -12.20 25.98 8.24
N PRO A 4 -10.86 26.02 8.45
CA PRO A 4 -10.22 25.16 9.44
C PRO A 4 -10.80 25.46 10.84
N SER A 5 -11.07 24.39 11.58
CA SER A 5 -11.64 24.51 12.94
C SER A 5 -10.65 25.22 13.86
N PRO A 6 -11.05 26.31 14.53
CA PRO A 6 -10.16 27.05 15.41
C PRO A 6 -9.67 26.16 16.56
N GLY A 7 -8.37 26.19 16.82
CA GLY A 7 -7.74 25.46 17.93
C GLY A 7 -7.11 24.10 17.56
N ILE A 8 -7.37 23.53 16.38
CA ILE A 8 -6.74 22.31 15.93
C ILE A 8 -5.40 22.63 15.26
N PRO A 9 -4.28 22.03 15.71
CA PRO A 9 -2.97 22.28 15.10
C PRO A 9 -2.95 21.80 13.64
N PRO A 10 -2.38 22.60 12.70
CA PRO A 10 -2.29 22.22 11.30
C PRO A 10 -1.42 20.96 11.14
N ILE A 11 -1.78 20.12 10.20
CA ILE A 11 -1.04 18.90 9.86
C ILE A 11 0.03 19.23 8.83
N ARG A 12 1.28 18.84 9.12
CA ARG A 12 2.41 18.85 8.18
C ARG A 12 2.78 17.42 7.87
N LEU A 13 2.31 16.94 6.72
CA LEU A 13 2.62 15.60 6.23
C LEU A 13 3.97 15.62 5.50
N LEU A 14 4.89 14.79 5.93
CA LEU A 14 6.23 14.65 5.36
C LEU A 14 6.34 13.30 4.65
N THR A 15 6.75 13.31 3.38
CA THR A 15 6.95 12.09 2.58
C THR A 15 8.01 12.29 1.50
N HIS A 16 8.73 11.21 1.14
CA HIS A 16 9.54 11.13 -0.07
C HIS A 16 8.78 10.48 -1.23
N GLU A 17 7.68 9.77 -0.92
CA GLU A 17 6.84 9.10 -1.90
C GLU A 17 5.51 9.84 -2.00
N PHE A 18 5.33 10.57 -3.09
CA PHE A 18 4.11 11.32 -3.39
C PHE A 18 3.95 11.45 -4.90
N PHE A 19 2.75 11.81 -5.37
CA PHE A 19 2.52 12.03 -6.80
C PHE A 19 3.62 12.94 -7.43
N PRO A 20 4.14 12.64 -8.63
CA PRO A 20 3.68 11.66 -9.61
C PRO A 20 4.21 10.23 -9.39
N GLN A 21 4.97 9.97 -8.34
CA GLN A 21 5.38 8.62 -8.01
C GLN A 21 4.16 7.77 -7.67
N ARG A 22 4.10 6.56 -8.22
CA ARG A 22 3.01 5.62 -8.02
C ARG A 22 3.43 4.50 -7.08
N GLY A 23 2.51 4.10 -6.21
CA GLY A 23 2.73 3.00 -5.27
C GLY A 23 1.86 3.12 -4.04
N GLY A 24 1.68 2.03 -3.32
CA GLY A 24 0.80 1.98 -2.16
C GLY A 24 1.09 3.03 -1.08
N ILE A 25 2.38 3.39 -0.88
CA ILE A 25 2.78 4.42 0.09
C ILE A 25 2.37 5.81 -0.39
N ALA A 26 2.65 6.14 -1.66
CA ALA A 26 2.27 7.43 -2.24
C ALA A 26 0.75 7.62 -2.22
N THR A 27 0.00 6.59 -2.64
CA THR A 27 -1.47 6.56 -2.57
C THR A 27 -1.97 6.75 -1.15
N PHE A 28 -1.41 6.02 -0.18
CA PHE A 28 -1.79 6.14 1.22
C PHE A 28 -1.56 7.56 1.77
N ALA A 29 -0.41 8.17 1.47
CA ALA A 29 -0.08 9.52 1.91
C ALA A 29 -1.04 10.57 1.32
N GLU A 30 -1.33 10.49 0.02
CA GLU A 30 -2.26 11.38 -0.68
C GLU A 30 -3.68 11.26 -0.11
N GLU A 31 -4.21 10.06 0.01
CA GLU A 31 -5.56 9.81 0.47
C GLU A 31 -5.76 10.18 1.94
N MET A 32 -4.77 9.94 2.79
CA MET A 32 -4.78 10.39 4.18
C MET A 32 -4.78 11.93 4.29
N ALA A 33 -4.04 12.61 3.41
CA ALA A 33 -4.06 14.07 3.34
C ALA A 33 -5.43 14.61 2.88
N ARG A 34 -6.03 14.00 1.83
CA ARG A 34 -7.38 14.33 1.34
C ARG A 34 -8.43 14.12 2.44
N ALA A 35 -8.40 12.97 3.08
CA ALA A 35 -9.34 12.63 4.13
C ALA A 35 -9.23 13.56 5.34
N ALA A 36 -8.00 13.88 5.78
CA ALA A 36 -7.79 14.82 6.87
C ALA A 36 -8.30 16.23 6.51
N ALA A 37 -8.05 16.72 5.29
CA ALA A 37 -8.60 17.99 4.81
C ALA A 37 -10.13 17.96 4.74
N GLY A 38 -10.73 16.85 4.28
CA GLY A 38 -12.19 16.65 4.26
C GLY A 38 -12.82 16.66 5.65
N LEU A 39 -12.07 16.26 6.67
CA LEU A 39 -12.48 16.35 8.08
C LEU A 39 -12.30 17.76 8.70
N GLY A 40 -11.86 18.75 7.91
CA GLY A 40 -11.69 20.14 8.34
C GLY A 40 -10.32 20.44 8.96
N HIS A 41 -9.33 19.54 8.85
CA HIS A 41 -7.96 19.85 9.25
C HIS A 41 -7.28 20.75 8.20
N SER A 42 -6.48 21.72 8.67
CA SER A 42 -5.54 22.43 7.81
C SER A 42 -4.37 21.49 7.51
N VAL A 43 -4.25 21.03 6.27
CA VAL A 43 -3.18 20.11 5.84
C VAL A 43 -2.23 20.82 4.89
N GLU A 44 -0.94 20.57 5.01
CA GLU A 44 0.09 20.89 4.03
C GLU A 44 1.00 19.68 3.85
N VAL A 45 1.16 19.23 2.61
CA VAL A 45 2.04 18.12 2.26
C VAL A 45 3.41 18.66 1.88
N TRP A 46 4.45 18.09 2.45
CA TRP A 46 5.85 18.39 2.15
C TRP A 46 6.47 17.18 1.43
N ALA A 47 6.65 17.29 0.14
CA ALA A 47 7.05 16.20 -0.74
C ALA A 47 8.17 16.62 -1.71
N PRO A 48 8.86 15.68 -2.38
CA PRO A 48 9.81 16.00 -3.44
C PRO A 48 9.20 16.88 -4.52
N GLU A 49 10.04 17.68 -5.16
CA GLU A 49 9.61 18.48 -6.31
C GLU A 49 9.22 17.55 -7.46
N ALA A 50 8.00 17.73 -7.95
CA ALA A 50 7.40 16.82 -8.92
C ALA A 50 7.25 17.49 -10.31
N GLY A 51 7.35 18.82 -10.41
CA GLY A 51 7.06 19.55 -11.66
C GLY A 51 5.60 19.49 -12.12
N VAL A 52 4.77 18.66 -11.45
CA VAL A 52 3.36 18.43 -11.79
C VAL A 52 2.53 18.43 -10.51
N THR A 53 1.39 19.11 -10.53
CA THR A 53 0.40 19.10 -9.44
C THR A 53 -0.93 18.58 -9.95
N LYS A 54 -1.68 17.88 -9.09
CA LYS A 54 -3.09 17.58 -9.36
C LYS A 54 -3.93 18.81 -9.00
N PRO A 55 -4.76 19.32 -9.91
CA PRO A 55 -5.51 20.56 -9.67
C PRO A 55 -6.60 20.42 -8.60
N ASP A 56 -6.98 19.20 -8.24
CA ASP A 56 -8.08 18.88 -7.32
C ASP A 56 -7.64 18.62 -5.87
N TRP A 57 -6.36 18.81 -5.52
CA TRP A 57 -5.93 18.66 -4.13
C TRP A 57 -6.57 19.76 -3.22
N PRO A 58 -7.25 19.34 -2.14
CA PRO A 58 -7.85 20.30 -1.19
C PRO A 58 -6.82 20.86 -0.20
N PHE A 59 -5.53 20.70 -0.46
CA PHE A 59 -4.41 21.12 0.37
C PHE A 59 -3.23 21.59 -0.48
N PRO A 60 -2.40 22.52 0.03
CA PRO A 60 -1.17 22.89 -0.65
C PRO A 60 -0.10 21.79 -0.53
N VAL A 61 0.70 21.67 -1.58
CA VAL A 61 1.90 20.83 -1.60
C VAL A 61 3.12 21.74 -1.65
N ARG A 62 4.00 21.57 -0.67
CA ARG A 62 5.28 22.26 -0.60
C ARG A 62 6.37 21.39 -1.18
N SER A 63 6.97 21.84 -2.27
CA SER A 63 8.12 21.17 -2.88
C SER A 63 9.35 21.24 -1.98
N LEU A 64 9.97 20.08 -1.79
CA LEU A 64 11.23 19.92 -1.08
C LEU A 64 12.35 19.58 -2.08
N PRO A 65 13.59 20.03 -1.84
CA PRO A 65 14.73 19.75 -2.71
C PRO A 65 15.23 18.30 -2.51
N LEU A 66 14.35 17.34 -2.70
CA LEU A 66 14.56 15.91 -2.52
C LEU A 66 14.44 15.19 -3.87
N ALA A 67 15.27 14.18 -4.08
CA ALA A 67 15.26 13.39 -5.33
C ALA A 67 14.36 12.13 -5.23
N GLY A 68 13.41 12.09 -4.30
CA GLY A 68 12.50 10.94 -4.13
C GLY A 68 13.17 9.65 -3.67
N THR A 69 14.38 9.73 -3.07
CA THR A 69 15.15 8.57 -2.59
C THR A 69 15.48 8.70 -1.10
N HIS A 70 15.80 7.56 -0.48
CA HIS A 70 16.21 7.50 0.93
C HIS A 70 17.73 7.60 1.12
N ASN A 71 18.49 8.10 0.13
CA ASN A 71 19.92 8.26 0.24
C ASN A 71 20.32 9.34 1.27
N TRP A 72 21.57 9.30 1.75
CA TRP A 72 22.06 10.22 2.77
C TRP A 72 21.95 11.69 2.37
N GLY A 73 22.18 12.01 1.10
CA GLY A 73 22.05 13.37 0.60
C GLY A 73 20.62 13.92 0.77
N CYS A 74 19.60 13.12 0.46
CA CYS A 74 18.20 13.48 0.68
C CYS A 74 17.89 13.61 2.18
N GLN A 75 18.39 12.70 3.02
CA GLN A 75 18.18 12.76 4.46
C GLN A 75 18.77 14.03 5.08
N ILE A 76 19.99 14.42 4.68
CA ILE A 76 20.64 15.67 5.15
C ILE A 76 19.85 16.89 4.67
N ARG A 77 19.40 16.93 3.40
CA ARG A 77 18.58 18.04 2.89
C ARG A 77 17.28 18.16 3.66
N LEU A 78 16.58 17.05 3.89
CA LEU A 78 15.34 17.05 4.70
C LEU A 78 15.63 17.54 6.12
N ALA A 79 16.69 17.05 6.79
CA ALA A 79 17.05 17.50 8.13
C ALA A 79 17.27 19.01 8.18
N ARG A 80 18.00 19.59 7.20
CA ARG A 80 18.21 21.04 7.10
C ARG A 80 16.90 21.82 6.93
N VAL A 81 15.98 21.33 6.10
CA VAL A 81 14.66 21.95 5.94
C VAL A 81 13.89 21.92 7.25
N LEU A 82 13.82 20.77 7.92
CA LEU A 82 13.11 20.61 9.18
C LEU A 82 13.67 21.55 10.28
N LEU A 83 15.00 21.70 10.36
CA LEU A 83 15.64 22.60 11.31
C LEU A 83 15.34 24.08 11.01
N ARG A 84 15.32 24.47 9.73
CA ARG A 84 14.92 25.84 9.32
C ARG A 84 13.48 26.14 9.68
N GLU A 85 12.59 25.18 9.48
CA GLU A 85 11.15 25.31 9.71
C GLU A 85 10.72 24.94 11.15
N ARG A 86 11.66 24.74 12.06
CA ARG A 86 11.39 24.25 13.43
C ARG A 86 10.32 25.05 14.19
N ARG A 87 10.23 26.37 13.97
CA ARG A 87 9.22 27.21 14.62
C ARG A 87 7.79 26.84 14.16
N ARG A 88 7.63 26.61 12.86
CA ARG A 88 6.39 26.21 12.22
C ARG A 88 5.95 24.81 12.62
N LEU A 89 6.92 23.87 12.66
CA LEU A 89 6.69 22.48 13.08
C LEU A 89 6.29 22.38 14.56
N ARG A 90 6.81 23.24 15.42
CA ARG A 90 6.42 23.26 16.86
C ARG A 90 4.95 23.58 17.08
N GLN A 91 4.29 24.27 16.17
CA GLN A 91 2.87 24.63 16.26
C GLN A 91 1.96 23.65 15.53
N SER A 92 2.52 22.58 14.97
CA SER A 92 1.83 21.66 14.07
C SER A 92 1.71 20.27 14.65
N THR A 93 0.76 19.49 14.11
CA THR A 93 0.84 18.04 14.08
C THR A 93 1.79 17.64 12.94
N VAL A 94 2.92 17.05 13.26
CA VAL A 94 3.86 16.51 12.26
C VAL A 94 3.51 15.06 11.99
N TYR A 95 3.28 14.76 10.72
CA TYR A 95 2.96 13.42 10.27
C TYR A 95 4.05 12.86 9.36
N LEU A 96 4.72 11.80 9.83
CA LEU A 96 5.76 11.07 9.11
C LEU A 96 5.08 9.90 8.38
N ALA A 97 4.79 10.07 7.09
CA ALA A 97 3.93 9.15 6.36
C ALA A 97 4.63 7.85 5.90
N GLU A 98 5.96 7.82 5.95
CA GLU A 98 6.75 6.68 5.45
C GLU A 98 8.18 6.65 6.04
N PRO A 99 9.00 5.60 5.76
CA PRO A 99 10.32 5.40 6.37
C PRO A 99 11.33 6.55 6.21
N GLY A 100 11.28 7.31 5.12
CA GLY A 100 12.26 8.37 4.87
C GLY A 100 12.25 9.47 5.94
N PRO A 101 11.14 10.18 6.14
CA PRO A 101 10.99 11.15 7.23
C PRO A 101 11.19 10.53 8.62
N ILE A 102 10.78 9.27 8.83
CA ILE A 102 11.00 8.57 10.10
C ILE A 102 12.50 8.45 10.39
N MET A 103 13.32 8.09 9.38
CA MET A 103 14.79 7.99 9.55
C MET A 103 15.43 9.32 9.92
N VAL A 104 15.00 10.42 9.28
CA VAL A 104 15.51 11.76 9.67
C VAL A 104 15.09 12.10 11.08
N TRP A 105 13.85 11.82 11.45
CA TRP A 105 13.35 12.14 12.78
C TRP A 105 14.03 11.32 13.88
N MET A 106 14.41 10.06 13.58
CA MET A 106 15.22 9.26 14.50
C MET A 106 16.54 9.94 14.93
N LEU A 107 17.12 10.75 14.05
CA LEU A 107 18.33 11.51 14.36
C LEU A 107 18.00 12.84 15.05
N LEU A 108 17.05 13.60 14.53
CA LEU A 108 16.69 14.93 15.04
C LEU A 108 16.10 14.90 16.45
N GLN A 109 15.50 13.79 16.87
CA GLN A 109 14.97 13.64 18.24
C GLN A 109 16.00 13.83 19.35
N PHE A 110 17.30 13.60 19.07
CA PHE A 110 18.40 13.78 20.03
C PHE A 110 18.80 15.24 20.19
N ALA A 111 18.64 16.02 19.14
CA ALA A 111 19.00 17.45 19.19
C ALA A 111 18.01 18.31 20.00
N GLY A 112 16.82 17.77 20.35
CA GLY A 112 15.78 18.52 21.08
C GLY A 112 15.25 19.75 20.35
N ALA A 113 15.73 19.99 19.11
CA ALA A 113 15.51 21.20 18.35
C ALA A 113 14.06 21.38 17.86
N ILE A 114 13.35 20.26 17.64
CA ILE A 114 12.00 20.24 17.12
C ILE A 114 11.10 19.41 18.04
N ARG A 115 10.12 20.07 18.67
CA ARG A 115 9.08 19.43 19.48
C ARG A 115 7.73 19.88 18.93
N PRO A 116 7.09 19.12 18.02
CA PRO A 116 5.78 19.45 17.50
C PRO A 116 4.71 19.34 18.61
N ARG A 117 3.53 19.93 18.39
CA ARG A 117 2.39 19.74 19.30
C ARG A 117 1.93 18.30 19.33
N ARG A 118 1.95 17.63 18.17
CA ARG A 118 1.74 16.18 18.06
C ARG A 118 2.71 15.63 17.01
N LEU A 119 3.21 14.43 17.27
CA LEU A 119 4.02 13.67 16.33
C LEU A 119 3.33 12.36 16.05
N VAL A 120 2.93 12.13 14.82
CA VAL A 120 2.30 10.87 14.39
C VAL A 120 3.11 10.27 13.23
N LEU A 121 3.07 8.96 13.10
CA LEU A 121 3.74 8.28 12.00
C LEU A 121 2.94 7.09 11.49
N THR A 122 3.21 6.69 10.25
CA THR A 122 2.66 5.44 9.68
C THR A 122 3.80 4.46 9.43
N VAL A 123 3.53 3.21 9.79
CA VAL A 123 4.38 2.07 9.43
C VAL A 123 3.60 1.11 8.53
N HIS A 124 4.27 0.69 7.43
CA HIS A 124 3.69 -0.16 6.39
C HIS A 124 4.07 -1.65 6.53
N GLY A 125 4.95 -1.99 7.51
CA GLY A 125 5.36 -3.34 7.86
C GLY A 125 6.85 -3.61 7.66
N SER A 126 7.35 -3.51 6.44
CA SER A 126 8.75 -3.84 6.11
C SER A 126 9.80 -3.04 6.88
N GLU A 127 9.53 -1.76 7.16
CA GLU A 127 10.43 -0.89 7.91
C GLU A 127 10.51 -1.25 9.39
N VAL A 128 9.43 -1.79 9.97
CA VAL A 128 9.45 -2.27 11.36
C VAL A 128 10.51 -3.36 11.52
N LEU A 129 10.53 -4.33 10.59
CA LEU A 129 11.54 -5.39 10.56
C LEU A 129 12.94 -4.83 10.31
N ARG A 130 13.09 -3.92 9.34
CA ARG A 130 14.38 -3.27 9.04
C ARG A 130 14.93 -2.47 10.22
N PHE A 131 14.09 -1.76 10.96
CA PHE A 131 14.50 -0.99 12.14
C PHE A 131 14.86 -1.92 13.30
N ALA A 132 14.07 -2.97 13.53
CA ALA A 132 14.30 -3.90 14.63
C ALA A 132 15.58 -4.70 14.49
N HIS A 133 15.91 -5.15 13.27
CA HIS A 133 17.08 -6.01 13.02
C HIS A 133 18.39 -5.25 12.72
N HIS A 134 18.31 -3.94 12.51
CA HIS A 134 19.49 -3.15 12.22
C HIS A 134 20.13 -2.60 13.51
N ARG A 135 21.34 -3.07 13.87
CA ARG A 135 22.02 -2.75 15.12
C ARG A 135 22.06 -1.24 15.50
N TRP A 136 22.24 -0.36 14.51
CA TRP A 136 22.34 1.09 14.73
C TRP A 136 20.99 1.81 14.70
N ARG A 137 19.94 1.21 14.14
CA ARG A 137 18.60 1.82 14.01
C ARG A 137 17.66 1.40 15.12
N ARG A 138 17.86 0.23 15.72
CA ARG A 138 16.96 -0.35 16.73
C ARG A 138 16.73 0.57 17.93
N ARG A 139 17.80 1.11 18.53
CA ARG A 139 17.66 2.01 19.70
C ARG A 139 17.03 3.36 19.34
N PRO A 140 17.47 4.08 18.27
CA PRO A 140 16.82 5.32 17.86
C PRO A 140 15.35 5.14 17.47
N SER A 141 14.97 4.06 16.77
CA SER A 141 13.58 3.80 16.44
C SER A 141 12.73 3.46 17.65
N ALA A 142 13.23 2.63 18.58
CA ALA A 142 12.54 2.32 19.82
C ALA A 142 12.25 3.60 20.65
N ARG A 143 13.25 4.50 20.73
CA ARG A 143 13.06 5.79 21.42
C ARG A 143 12.07 6.69 20.71
N LEU A 144 12.08 6.74 19.37
CA LEU A 144 11.13 7.53 18.59
C LEU A 144 9.72 6.98 18.78
N PHE A 145 9.52 5.68 18.60
CA PHE A 145 8.22 5.02 18.68
C PHE A 145 7.60 5.16 20.08
N ALA A 146 8.42 5.11 21.14
CA ALA A 146 7.98 5.38 22.49
C ALA A 146 7.56 6.85 22.75
N ARG A 147 7.96 7.80 21.90
CA ARG A 147 7.73 9.24 22.08
C ARG A 147 6.66 9.85 21.19
N VAL A 148 6.30 9.17 20.10
CA VAL A 148 5.23 9.64 19.21
C VAL A 148 3.88 9.55 19.91
N ASP A 149 2.95 10.37 19.48
CA ASP A 149 1.60 10.39 20.05
C ASP A 149 0.74 9.26 19.51
N ARG A 150 0.90 8.92 18.21
CA ARG A 150 0.21 7.80 17.56
C ARG A 150 1.07 7.16 16.47
N ILE A 151 0.88 5.86 16.31
CA ILE A 151 1.47 5.06 15.24
C ILE A 151 0.34 4.42 14.44
N SER A 152 0.18 4.87 13.22
CA SER A 152 -0.73 4.29 12.24
C SER A 152 -0.16 2.97 11.71
N THR A 153 -0.97 1.92 11.74
CA THR A 153 -0.68 0.62 11.11
C THR A 153 -1.83 0.25 10.19
N LEU A 154 -1.53 -0.22 8.98
CA LEU A 154 -2.57 -0.56 8.00
C LEU A 154 -3.29 -1.86 8.36
N THR A 155 -2.65 -2.72 9.15
CA THR A 155 -3.12 -4.06 9.51
C THR A 155 -2.79 -4.41 10.96
N GLY A 156 -3.55 -5.33 11.52
CA GLY A 156 -3.24 -5.99 12.79
C GLY A 156 -1.90 -6.70 12.75
N TYR A 157 -1.56 -7.33 11.60
CA TYR A 157 -0.23 -7.91 11.39
C TYR A 157 0.89 -6.88 11.61
N THR A 158 0.78 -5.70 11.01
CA THR A 158 1.78 -4.63 11.20
C THR A 158 1.78 -4.11 12.63
N ALA A 159 0.61 -4.02 13.27
CA ALA A 159 0.51 -3.65 14.69
C ALA A 159 1.22 -4.68 15.59
N ASP A 160 1.07 -5.96 15.30
CA ASP A 160 1.73 -7.05 16.06
C ASP A 160 3.26 -7.04 15.85
N LEU A 161 3.73 -6.68 14.66
CA LEU A 161 5.18 -6.43 14.46
C LEU A 161 5.69 -5.32 15.38
N VAL A 162 4.94 -4.21 15.49
CA VAL A 162 5.34 -3.10 16.39
C VAL A 162 5.28 -3.55 17.85
N ARG A 163 4.22 -4.23 18.30
CA ARG A 163 4.10 -4.75 19.68
C ARG A 163 5.28 -5.67 20.04
N ARG A 164 5.64 -6.56 19.11
CA ARG A 164 6.71 -7.54 19.30
C ARG A 164 8.10 -6.89 19.38
N HIS A 165 8.39 -5.96 18.50
CA HIS A 165 9.73 -5.39 18.37
C HIS A 165 9.93 -4.08 19.14
N PHE A 166 8.85 -3.33 19.41
CA PHE A 166 8.85 -2.03 20.07
C PHE A 166 7.72 -1.95 21.12
N PRO A 167 7.72 -2.80 22.16
CA PRO A 167 6.61 -2.95 23.09
C PRO A 167 6.22 -1.65 23.82
N ALA A 168 7.16 -0.73 24.04
CA ALA A 168 6.88 0.58 24.64
C ALA A 168 6.03 1.51 23.75
N ALA A 169 5.66 1.09 22.55
CA ALA A 169 4.80 1.83 21.64
C ALA A 169 3.40 1.19 21.47
N ALA A 170 3.11 0.12 22.22
CA ALA A 170 1.92 -0.70 22.01
C ALA A 170 0.60 0.07 22.26
N ASP A 171 0.58 0.99 23.21
CA ASP A 171 -0.54 1.86 23.58
C ASP A 171 -0.82 3.00 22.58
N LYS A 172 0.10 3.21 21.63
CA LYS A 172 0.03 4.30 20.63
C LYS A 172 -0.47 3.83 19.26
N LEU A 173 -0.69 2.53 19.13
CA LEU A 173 -1.10 1.92 17.86
C LEU A 173 -2.52 2.30 17.50
N VAL A 174 -2.72 2.71 16.26
CA VAL A 174 -4.02 3.01 15.68
C VAL A 174 -4.13 2.25 14.37
N LEU A 175 -5.17 1.44 14.24
CA LEU A 175 -5.45 0.75 12.99
C LEU A 175 -6.05 1.73 11.99
N THR A 176 -5.40 1.86 10.84
CA THR A 176 -5.78 2.76 9.74
C THR A 176 -5.71 1.99 8.43
N PRO A 177 -6.66 1.08 8.17
CA PRO A 177 -6.63 0.28 6.97
C PRO A 177 -6.71 1.17 5.73
N GLY A 178 -6.09 0.69 4.65
CA GLY A 178 -6.25 1.29 3.34
C GLY A 178 -7.68 1.15 2.84
N ALA A 179 -8.08 2.02 1.93
CA ALA A 179 -9.36 1.98 1.24
C ALA A 179 -9.15 2.18 -0.27
N LEU A 180 -10.21 2.10 -1.05
CA LEU A 180 -10.15 2.47 -2.46
C LEU A 180 -9.75 3.93 -2.60
N ARG A 181 -8.94 4.23 -3.61
CA ARG A 181 -8.60 5.61 -3.95
C ARG A 181 -9.87 6.40 -4.25
N SER A 182 -9.87 7.67 -3.88
CA SER A 182 -11.02 8.56 -4.11
C SER A 182 -11.35 8.78 -5.58
N ASP A 183 -10.37 8.60 -6.47
CA ASP A 183 -10.49 8.69 -7.93
C ASP A 183 -10.68 7.32 -8.62
N PHE A 184 -10.78 6.21 -7.87
CA PHE A 184 -10.95 4.88 -8.44
C PHE A 184 -12.41 4.65 -8.90
N THR A 185 -12.60 4.55 -10.20
CA THR A 185 -13.93 4.32 -10.78
C THR A 185 -14.29 2.84 -10.74
N VAL A 186 -15.41 2.52 -10.10
CA VAL A 186 -15.97 1.17 -10.17
C VAL A 186 -16.78 1.05 -11.45
N ALA A 187 -16.29 0.23 -12.39
CA ALA A 187 -17.03 -0.04 -13.62
C ALA A 187 -18.26 -0.90 -13.35
N PRO A 188 -19.35 -0.72 -14.12
CA PRO A 188 -20.44 -1.69 -14.11
C PRO A 188 -19.91 -3.08 -14.47
N PRO A 189 -20.58 -4.17 -14.03
CA PRO A 189 -20.17 -5.51 -14.38
C PRO A 189 -19.99 -5.64 -15.89
N ALA A 190 -18.83 -6.10 -16.33
CA ALA A 190 -18.59 -6.33 -17.75
C ALA A 190 -19.57 -7.43 -18.24
N PRO A 191 -20.15 -7.29 -19.43
CA PRO A 191 -20.94 -8.36 -20.01
C PRO A 191 -20.08 -9.62 -20.16
N PRO A 192 -20.68 -10.82 -20.10
CA PRO A 192 -19.97 -12.06 -20.33
C PRO A 192 -19.19 -11.99 -21.64
N ARG A 193 -17.89 -12.33 -21.58
CA ARG A 193 -17.06 -12.33 -22.79
C ARG A 193 -17.53 -13.37 -23.76
N ALA A 194 -17.71 -12.98 -25.01
CA ALA A 194 -18.03 -13.90 -26.10
C ALA A 194 -16.88 -14.86 -26.44
N SER A 195 -15.65 -14.59 -26.01
CA SER A 195 -14.48 -15.41 -26.24
C SER A 195 -14.30 -16.48 -25.15
N ALA A 196 -13.95 -17.69 -25.55
CA ALA A 196 -13.72 -18.84 -24.65
C ALA A 196 -12.47 -18.68 -23.74
N GLY A 197 -11.68 -17.60 -23.89
CA GLY A 197 -10.45 -17.38 -23.15
C GLY A 197 -10.66 -16.74 -21.78
N ARG A 198 -9.87 -17.18 -20.79
CA ARG A 198 -9.82 -16.60 -19.44
C ARG A 198 -8.61 -15.71 -19.27
N VAL A 199 -8.76 -14.67 -18.43
CA VAL A 199 -7.67 -13.74 -18.12
C VAL A 199 -7.35 -13.77 -16.64
N VAL A 200 -6.10 -14.09 -16.31
CA VAL A 200 -5.50 -13.88 -15.00
C VAL A 200 -4.71 -12.56 -15.04
N LEU A 201 -4.93 -11.70 -14.08
CA LEU A 201 -4.28 -10.39 -13.99
C LEU A 201 -3.44 -10.27 -12.73
N THR A 202 -2.23 -9.75 -12.86
CA THR A 202 -1.45 -9.21 -11.73
C THR A 202 -1.21 -7.72 -11.95
N VAL A 203 -1.45 -6.91 -10.91
CA VAL A 203 -1.08 -5.48 -10.88
C VAL A 203 -0.05 -5.25 -9.79
N GLY A 204 1.12 -4.75 -10.16
CA GLY A 204 2.21 -4.46 -9.25
C GLY A 204 3.57 -4.47 -9.93
N ARG A 205 4.52 -3.75 -9.35
CA ARG A 205 5.90 -3.67 -9.88
C ARG A 205 6.47 -5.08 -10.11
N LEU A 206 7.17 -5.27 -11.23
CA LEU A 206 7.89 -6.52 -11.48
C LEU A 206 9.07 -6.64 -10.51
N HIS A 207 8.88 -7.47 -9.50
CA HIS A 207 9.84 -7.65 -8.40
C HIS A 207 9.63 -9.03 -7.76
N PRO A 208 10.68 -9.77 -7.35
CA PRO A 208 10.57 -11.11 -6.74
C PRO A 208 9.52 -11.20 -5.63
N ARG A 209 9.46 -10.19 -4.76
CA ARG A 209 8.48 -10.12 -3.67
C ARG A 209 7.02 -10.21 -4.12
N LYS A 210 6.70 -9.77 -5.35
CA LYS A 210 5.32 -9.74 -5.87
C LYS A 210 4.86 -11.08 -6.46
N GLY A 211 5.78 -12.03 -6.68
CA GLY A 211 5.46 -13.42 -7.00
C GLY A 211 4.90 -13.67 -8.39
N GLN A 212 5.11 -12.76 -9.36
CA GLN A 212 4.61 -12.96 -10.74
C GLN A 212 5.12 -14.29 -11.34
N LEU A 213 6.37 -14.65 -11.02
CA LEU A 213 6.95 -15.92 -11.49
C LEU A 213 6.23 -17.13 -10.87
N LEU A 214 5.86 -17.07 -9.59
CA LEU A 214 5.12 -18.12 -8.90
C LEU A 214 3.72 -18.30 -9.50
N THR A 215 3.05 -17.17 -9.81
CA THR A 215 1.77 -17.19 -10.55
C THR A 215 1.94 -17.88 -11.91
N LEU A 216 2.93 -17.46 -12.70
CA LEU A 216 3.20 -18.07 -14.02
C LEU A 216 3.45 -19.57 -13.93
N GLN A 217 4.30 -20.00 -13.01
CA GLN A 217 4.62 -21.42 -12.76
C GLN A 217 3.39 -22.24 -12.34
N ALA A 218 2.51 -21.66 -11.52
CA ALA A 218 1.26 -22.32 -11.15
C ALA A 218 0.31 -22.49 -12.36
N LEU A 219 0.23 -21.47 -13.22
CA LEU A 219 -0.57 -21.53 -14.44
C LEU A 219 -0.02 -22.55 -15.46
N GLN A 220 1.31 -22.69 -15.55
CA GLN A 220 1.93 -23.71 -16.41
C GLN A 220 1.59 -25.15 -15.98
N ARG A 221 1.35 -25.38 -14.68
CA ARG A 221 1.01 -26.71 -14.13
C ARG A 221 -0.47 -27.09 -14.31
N LEU A 222 -1.31 -26.17 -14.78
CA LEU A 222 -2.71 -26.46 -15.06
C LEU A 222 -2.84 -27.51 -16.17
N PRO A 223 -3.91 -28.32 -16.16
CA PRO A 223 -4.25 -29.21 -17.28
C PRO A 223 -4.33 -28.41 -18.60
N GLU A 224 -3.95 -29.06 -19.70
CA GLU A 224 -3.91 -28.43 -21.02
C GLU A 224 -5.25 -27.79 -21.41
N ALA A 225 -6.36 -28.45 -21.12
CA ALA A 225 -7.71 -27.91 -21.37
C ALA A 225 -7.99 -26.56 -20.66
N LEU A 226 -7.36 -26.29 -19.52
CA LEU A 226 -7.48 -25.01 -18.82
C LEU A 226 -6.45 -23.98 -19.28
N ARG A 227 -5.33 -24.43 -19.84
CA ARG A 227 -4.32 -23.54 -20.43
C ARG A 227 -4.72 -23.03 -21.81
N ALA A 228 -5.50 -23.81 -22.54
CA ALA A 228 -6.01 -23.44 -23.85
C ALA A 228 -6.84 -22.15 -23.76
N GLY A 229 -6.38 -21.08 -24.44
CA GLY A 229 -7.02 -19.76 -24.41
C GLY A 229 -6.80 -18.95 -23.12
N LEU A 230 -6.02 -19.45 -22.15
CA LEU A 230 -5.67 -18.68 -20.95
C LEU A 230 -4.65 -17.58 -21.29
N GLU A 231 -4.92 -16.38 -20.83
CA GLU A 231 -3.98 -15.25 -20.90
C GLU A 231 -3.57 -14.82 -19.50
N TYR A 232 -2.27 -14.63 -19.29
CA TYR A 232 -1.73 -14.01 -18.08
C TYR A 232 -1.28 -12.58 -18.38
N ARG A 233 -1.90 -11.58 -17.78
CA ARG A 233 -1.57 -10.16 -17.92
C ARG A 233 -0.86 -9.63 -16.69
N MET A 234 0.18 -8.87 -16.90
CA MET A 234 0.95 -8.22 -15.84
C MET A 234 1.03 -6.71 -16.11
N ALA A 235 0.49 -5.91 -15.19
CA ALA A 235 0.59 -4.44 -15.20
C ALA A 235 1.52 -3.97 -14.08
N GLY A 236 2.49 -3.14 -14.41
CA GLY A 236 3.43 -2.53 -13.47
C GLY A 236 4.80 -2.29 -14.05
N THR A 237 5.53 -1.36 -13.44
CA THR A 237 6.89 -0.99 -13.82
C THR A 237 7.91 -2.07 -13.46
N GLU A 238 9.03 -2.09 -14.17
CA GLU A 238 10.17 -2.97 -13.87
C GLU A 238 11.00 -2.38 -12.72
N ALA A 239 10.79 -2.88 -11.52
CA ALA A 239 11.52 -2.44 -10.34
C ALA A 239 12.83 -3.23 -10.11
N ASP A 240 12.96 -4.39 -10.76
CA ASP A 240 14.13 -5.27 -10.75
C ASP A 240 14.34 -5.81 -12.17
N ALA A 241 15.38 -5.32 -12.83
CA ALA A 241 15.65 -5.64 -14.23
C ALA A 241 16.03 -7.11 -14.44
N ASP A 242 16.73 -7.72 -13.47
CA ASP A 242 17.14 -9.13 -13.56
C ASP A 242 15.92 -10.03 -13.44
N TYR A 243 15.04 -9.72 -12.50
CA TYR A 243 13.78 -10.43 -12.34
C TYR A 243 12.87 -10.26 -13.56
N ALA A 244 12.79 -9.05 -14.12
CA ALA A 244 12.01 -8.81 -15.33
C ALA A 244 12.52 -9.63 -16.53
N ARG A 245 13.85 -9.74 -16.71
CA ARG A 245 14.45 -10.61 -17.73
C ARG A 245 14.12 -12.08 -17.50
N GLN A 246 14.28 -12.56 -16.26
CA GLN A 246 13.93 -13.94 -15.89
C GLN A 246 12.46 -14.23 -16.18
N LEU A 247 11.56 -13.32 -15.79
CA LEU A 247 10.12 -13.46 -15.98
C LEU A 247 9.74 -13.51 -17.46
N ARG A 248 10.34 -12.66 -18.31
CA ARG A 248 10.14 -12.69 -19.77
C ARG A 248 10.64 -13.98 -20.40
N ALA A 249 11.81 -14.46 -19.98
CA ALA A 249 12.37 -15.72 -20.46
C ALA A 249 11.48 -16.91 -20.09
N GLU A 250 10.91 -16.92 -18.88
CA GLU A 250 9.98 -17.95 -18.45
C GLU A 250 8.64 -17.85 -19.21
N ALA A 251 8.13 -16.63 -19.40
CA ALA A 251 6.93 -16.40 -20.20
C ALA A 251 7.06 -16.96 -21.63
N ALA A 252 8.20 -16.74 -22.28
CA ALA A 252 8.45 -17.23 -23.63
C ALA A 252 8.47 -18.77 -23.73
N ARG A 253 8.83 -19.46 -22.64
CA ARG A 253 8.87 -20.94 -22.56
C ARG A 253 7.59 -21.57 -22.01
N SER A 254 6.68 -20.74 -21.48
CA SER A 254 5.51 -21.21 -20.72
C SER A 254 4.46 -21.94 -21.54
N GLY A 255 4.41 -21.71 -22.85
CA GLY A 255 3.30 -22.14 -23.70
C GLY A 255 1.98 -21.43 -23.43
N LEU A 256 1.99 -20.39 -22.60
CA LEU A 256 0.83 -19.54 -22.30
C LEU A 256 0.91 -18.22 -23.06
N ARG A 257 -0.23 -17.62 -23.31
CA ARG A 257 -0.27 -16.22 -23.72
C ARG A 257 0.03 -15.33 -22.51
N VAL A 258 1.19 -14.66 -22.53
CA VAL A 258 1.62 -13.75 -21.46
C VAL A 258 1.76 -12.33 -22.02
N THR A 259 1.08 -11.38 -21.42
CA THR A 259 1.07 -9.97 -21.83
C THR A 259 1.62 -9.07 -20.73
N PHE A 260 2.70 -8.34 -21.05
CA PHE A 260 3.25 -7.31 -20.17
C PHE A 260 2.65 -5.95 -20.58
N LEU A 261 1.79 -5.39 -19.71
CA LEU A 261 1.11 -4.12 -19.96
C LEU A 261 1.97 -2.88 -19.63
N GLY A 262 3.09 -3.10 -18.94
CA GLY A 262 3.95 -1.99 -18.49
C GLY A 262 3.29 -1.10 -17.43
N ASP A 263 3.65 0.18 -17.43
CA ASP A 263 3.11 1.18 -16.51
C ASP A 263 1.75 1.68 -17.00
N VAL A 264 0.68 1.09 -16.49
CA VAL A 264 -0.70 1.47 -16.84
C VAL A 264 -1.11 2.73 -16.08
N PRO A 265 -1.61 3.77 -16.74
CA PRO A 265 -2.14 4.97 -16.08
C PRO A 265 -3.26 4.64 -15.09
N ASP A 266 -3.32 5.39 -13.98
CA ASP A 266 -4.32 5.18 -12.92
C ASP A 266 -5.77 5.23 -13.43
N ALA A 267 -6.05 6.09 -14.42
CA ALA A 267 -7.36 6.20 -15.03
C ALA A 267 -7.77 4.97 -15.86
N GLU A 268 -6.80 4.19 -16.34
CA GLU A 268 -7.03 2.99 -17.15
C GLU A 268 -7.10 1.71 -16.30
N LEU A 269 -6.51 1.72 -15.10
CA LEU A 269 -6.48 0.55 -14.21
C LEU A 269 -7.86 -0.06 -13.95
N PRO A 270 -8.94 0.72 -13.71
CA PRO A 270 -10.27 0.15 -13.50
C PRO A 270 -10.72 -0.74 -14.66
N ALA A 271 -10.48 -0.34 -15.90
CA ALA A 271 -10.82 -1.14 -17.08
C ALA A 271 -9.93 -2.39 -17.21
N VAL A 272 -8.66 -2.29 -16.85
CA VAL A 272 -7.73 -3.44 -16.81
C VAL A 272 -8.19 -4.49 -15.80
N TYR A 273 -8.59 -4.08 -14.59
CA TYR A 273 -9.19 -4.99 -13.60
C TYR A 273 -10.50 -5.60 -14.10
N ALA A 274 -11.44 -4.79 -14.57
CA ALA A 274 -12.73 -5.27 -15.10
C ALA A 274 -12.56 -6.25 -16.27
N GLY A 275 -11.44 -6.14 -16.97
CA GLY A 275 -11.04 -7.05 -18.03
C GLY A 275 -10.45 -8.40 -17.54
N ALA A 276 -10.38 -8.72 -16.27
CA ALA A 276 -9.85 -9.97 -15.74
C ALA A 276 -10.95 -10.90 -15.22
N ASP A 277 -10.71 -12.20 -15.28
CA ASP A 277 -11.56 -13.24 -14.65
C ASP A 277 -11.08 -13.59 -13.24
N VAL A 278 -9.76 -13.47 -13.00
CA VAL A 278 -9.10 -13.72 -11.72
C VAL A 278 -7.98 -12.71 -11.55
N PHE A 279 -7.93 -12.07 -10.40
CA PHE A 279 -6.77 -11.28 -9.98
C PHE A 279 -5.84 -12.14 -9.12
N ALA A 280 -4.55 -12.14 -9.43
CA ALA A 280 -3.56 -12.91 -8.69
C ALA A 280 -2.39 -12.03 -8.29
N LEU A 281 -2.08 -11.99 -7.00
CA LEU A 281 -0.85 -11.40 -6.49
C LEU A 281 -0.28 -12.30 -5.39
N THR A 282 0.62 -13.17 -5.78
CA THR A 282 1.21 -14.22 -4.93
C THR A 282 2.47 -13.71 -4.22
N SER A 283 2.33 -12.58 -3.52
CA SER A 283 3.44 -11.95 -2.79
C SER A 283 4.09 -12.92 -1.81
N ILE A 284 5.41 -12.78 -1.65
CA ILE A 284 6.20 -13.52 -0.66
C ILE A 284 6.97 -12.55 0.22
N GLN A 285 7.44 -13.02 1.36
CA GLN A 285 8.44 -12.30 2.12
C GLN A 285 9.78 -12.38 1.38
N HIS A 286 10.43 -11.24 1.15
CA HIS A 286 11.75 -11.15 0.52
C HIS A 286 12.68 -10.35 1.41
N GLY A 287 13.58 -11.02 2.12
CA GLY A 287 14.37 -10.41 3.20
C GLY A 287 13.46 -9.83 4.29
N HIS A 288 13.61 -8.54 4.56
CA HIS A 288 12.75 -7.82 5.51
C HIS A 288 11.53 -7.18 4.84
N SER A 289 11.32 -7.39 3.54
CA SER A 289 10.20 -6.82 2.82
C SER A 289 9.00 -7.76 2.82
N VAL A 290 7.86 -7.25 3.25
CA VAL A 290 6.59 -8.00 3.37
C VAL A 290 5.45 -7.20 2.77
N GLU A 291 4.38 -7.85 2.35
CA GLU A 291 3.15 -7.16 1.94
C GLU A 291 2.41 -6.67 3.18
N GLY A 292 2.33 -5.35 3.34
CA GLY A 292 1.71 -4.75 4.53
C GLY A 292 0.18 -4.78 4.51
N PHE A 293 -0.43 -4.62 3.33
CA PHE A 293 -1.88 -4.65 3.13
C PHE A 293 -2.23 -5.03 1.68
N GLY A 294 -1.79 -4.23 0.70
CA GLY A 294 -2.04 -4.44 -0.73
C GLY A 294 -3.36 -3.82 -1.22
N LEU A 295 -3.35 -2.51 -1.50
CA LEU A 295 -4.51 -1.77 -2.04
C LEU A 295 -5.08 -2.39 -3.32
N VAL A 296 -4.22 -2.97 -4.15
CA VAL A 296 -4.59 -3.66 -5.41
C VAL A 296 -5.57 -4.81 -5.21
N TYR A 297 -5.61 -5.44 -4.03
CA TYR A 297 -6.62 -6.44 -3.72
C TYR A 297 -8.01 -5.83 -3.58
N LEU A 298 -8.09 -4.64 -2.96
CA LEU A 298 -9.35 -3.90 -2.86
C LEU A 298 -9.80 -3.38 -4.24
N GLU A 299 -8.85 -2.94 -5.07
CA GLU A 299 -9.11 -2.47 -6.43
C GLU A 299 -9.71 -3.61 -7.29
N ALA A 300 -9.10 -4.80 -7.27
CA ALA A 300 -9.64 -5.98 -7.93
C ALA A 300 -11.03 -6.37 -7.39
N SER A 301 -11.16 -6.40 -6.06
CA SER A 301 -12.42 -6.72 -5.40
C SER A 301 -13.54 -5.73 -5.74
N ALA A 302 -13.24 -4.43 -5.83
CA ALA A 302 -14.19 -3.40 -6.22
C ALA A 302 -14.73 -3.59 -7.63
N GLN A 303 -13.90 -4.09 -8.54
CA GLN A 303 -14.34 -4.47 -9.89
C GLN A 303 -15.06 -5.83 -9.93
N GLY A 304 -15.20 -6.51 -8.79
CA GLY A 304 -15.85 -7.81 -8.70
C GLY A 304 -15.00 -8.96 -9.23
N VAL A 305 -13.68 -8.78 -9.27
CA VAL A 305 -12.73 -9.80 -9.70
C VAL A 305 -12.28 -10.58 -8.47
N PRO A 306 -12.50 -11.90 -8.43
CA PRO A 306 -12.06 -12.74 -7.32
C PRO A 306 -10.53 -12.79 -7.25
N VAL A 307 -10.02 -12.83 -6.01
CA VAL A 307 -8.59 -12.73 -5.73
C VAL A 307 -7.98 -14.10 -5.44
N ILE A 308 -6.78 -14.39 -5.96
CA ILE A 308 -5.87 -15.40 -5.44
C ILE A 308 -4.64 -14.70 -4.87
N ALA A 309 -4.30 -15.01 -3.62
CA ALA A 309 -3.15 -14.39 -2.96
C ALA A 309 -2.45 -15.37 -2.02
N HIS A 310 -1.17 -15.10 -1.73
CA HIS A 310 -0.50 -15.79 -0.65
C HIS A 310 -0.89 -15.19 0.71
N ALA A 311 -1.10 -16.07 1.70
CA ALA A 311 -1.39 -15.68 3.09
C ALA A 311 -0.12 -15.19 3.79
N VAL A 312 0.39 -14.02 3.39
CA VAL A 312 1.62 -13.41 3.95
C VAL A 312 1.35 -12.00 4.47
N GLY A 313 2.01 -11.65 5.56
CA GLY A 313 1.91 -10.30 6.10
C GLY A 313 0.48 -9.89 6.42
N GLY A 314 0.07 -8.71 5.94
CA GLY A 314 -1.27 -8.16 6.13
C GLY A 314 -2.29 -8.54 5.05
N VAL A 315 -1.96 -9.45 4.13
CA VAL A 315 -2.83 -9.80 2.98
C VAL A 315 -4.17 -10.37 3.43
N ALA A 316 -4.21 -11.18 4.50
CA ALA A 316 -5.44 -11.75 5.04
C ALA A 316 -6.45 -10.72 5.59
N GLU A 317 -6.01 -9.46 5.76
CA GLU A 317 -6.91 -8.37 6.16
C GLU A 317 -7.47 -7.61 4.94
N ALA A 318 -6.81 -7.70 3.79
CA ALA A 318 -7.32 -7.18 2.52
C ALA A 318 -8.17 -8.20 1.76
N VAL A 319 -7.86 -9.51 1.89
CA VAL A 319 -8.55 -10.61 1.21
C VAL A 319 -9.17 -11.54 2.25
N ALA A 320 -10.49 -11.67 2.22
CA ALA A 320 -11.22 -12.58 3.10
C ALA A 320 -11.34 -13.96 2.45
N GLN A 321 -10.73 -14.99 3.10
CA GLN A 321 -10.76 -16.38 2.63
C GLN A 321 -12.19 -16.85 2.33
N ASP A 322 -12.38 -17.49 1.16
CA ASP A 322 -13.65 -18.02 0.64
C ASP A 322 -14.81 -17.02 0.52
N ARG A 323 -14.52 -15.72 0.74
CA ARG A 323 -15.49 -14.61 0.59
C ARG A 323 -15.13 -13.66 -0.54
N THR A 324 -13.87 -13.18 -0.60
CA THR A 324 -13.41 -12.27 -1.65
C THR A 324 -12.35 -12.90 -2.53
N GLY A 325 -11.81 -14.03 -2.11
CA GLY A 325 -10.75 -14.74 -2.82
C GLY A 325 -10.31 -16.00 -2.10
N LEU A 326 -9.23 -16.58 -2.61
CA LEU A 326 -8.57 -17.75 -2.08
C LEU A 326 -7.17 -17.38 -1.59
N LEU A 327 -6.90 -17.65 -0.32
CA LEU A 327 -5.59 -17.48 0.29
C LEU A 327 -4.86 -18.82 0.32
N VAL A 328 -3.63 -18.83 -0.16
CA VAL A 328 -2.77 -20.03 -0.22
C VAL A 328 -1.48 -19.76 0.54
N ALA A 329 -0.97 -20.75 1.26
CA ALA A 329 0.34 -20.63 1.89
C ALA A 329 1.46 -20.57 0.81
N PRO A 330 2.51 -19.72 0.99
CA PRO A 330 3.55 -19.54 -0.04
C PRO A 330 4.36 -20.79 -0.36
N ASP A 331 4.43 -21.72 0.57
CA ASP A 331 5.15 -23.00 0.45
C ASP A 331 4.29 -24.14 -0.14
N ARG A 332 3.10 -23.82 -0.65
CA ARG A 332 2.13 -24.78 -1.18
C ARG A 332 1.83 -24.54 -2.67
N PRO A 333 2.78 -24.79 -3.57
CA PRO A 333 2.61 -24.49 -5.00
C PRO A 333 1.50 -25.31 -5.66
N ASP A 334 1.21 -26.52 -5.17
CA ASP A 334 0.15 -27.37 -5.72
C ASP A 334 -1.24 -26.84 -5.31
N GLU A 335 -1.37 -26.32 -4.08
CA GLU A 335 -2.60 -25.65 -3.64
C GLU A 335 -2.84 -24.36 -4.45
N LEU A 336 -1.78 -23.64 -4.82
CA LEU A 336 -1.90 -22.46 -5.68
C LEU A 336 -2.42 -22.86 -7.07
N THR A 337 -1.89 -23.93 -7.66
CA THR A 337 -2.38 -24.46 -8.94
C THR A 337 -3.85 -24.90 -8.83
N ALA A 338 -4.22 -25.59 -7.75
CA ALA A 338 -5.60 -26.01 -7.49
C ALA A 338 -6.56 -24.81 -7.32
N ALA A 339 -6.11 -23.74 -6.65
CA ALA A 339 -6.88 -22.50 -6.52
C ALA A 339 -7.17 -21.85 -7.88
N PHE A 340 -6.18 -21.81 -8.77
CA PHE A 340 -6.39 -21.36 -10.16
C PHE A 340 -7.37 -22.26 -10.91
N ALA A 341 -7.17 -23.59 -10.86
CA ALA A 341 -8.08 -24.54 -11.52
C ALA A 341 -9.53 -24.32 -11.06
N ARG A 342 -9.74 -24.19 -9.75
CA ARG A 342 -11.06 -23.97 -9.15
C ARG A 342 -11.71 -22.68 -9.66
N LEU A 343 -11.00 -21.55 -9.64
CA LEU A 343 -11.56 -20.28 -10.12
C LEU A 343 -11.71 -20.21 -11.63
N LEU A 344 -10.91 -20.92 -12.41
CA LEU A 344 -11.02 -20.92 -13.87
C LEU A 344 -12.20 -21.78 -14.36
N THR A 345 -12.58 -22.83 -13.62
CA THR A 345 -13.68 -23.75 -13.99
C THR A 345 -15.02 -23.36 -13.40
N ASP A 346 -15.06 -22.87 -12.14
CA ASP A 346 -16.29 -22.59 -11.41
C ASP A 346 -16.73 -21.13 -11.58
N GLY A 347 -17.61 -20.90 -12.55
CA GLY A 347 -18.20 -19.58 -12.83
C GLY A 347 -19.04 -19.02 -11.67
N ALA A 348 -19.86 -19.88 -11.05
CA ALA A 348 -20.71 -19.48 -9.93
C ALA A 348 -19.86 -19.03 -8.71
N LEU A 349 -18.76 -19.73 -8.45
CA LEU A 349 -17.81 -19.33 -7.42
C LEU A 349 -17.19 -17.97 -7.72
N ARG A 350 -16.75 -17.72 -8.97
CA ARG A 350 -16.20 -16.41 -9.35
C ARG A 350 -17.23 -15.28 -9.14
N GLU A 351 -18.45 -15.47 -9.59
CA GLU A 351 -19.52 -14.49 -9.42
C GLU A 351 -19.81 -14.19 -7.95
N ARG A 352 -19.90 -15.22 -7.13
CA ARG A 352 -20.13 -15.09 -5.69
C ARG A 352 -18.99 -14.33 -5.01
N LEU A 353 -17.73 -14.76 -5.22
CA LEU A 353 -16.57 -14.10 -4.64
C LEU A 353 -16.43 -12.67 -5.13
N GLY A 354 -16.73 -12.41 -6.40
CA GLY A 354 -16.72 -11.06 -6.97
C GLY A 354 -17.78 -10.14 -6.36
N ALA A 355 -19.00 -10.64 -6.17
CA ALA A 355 -20.09 -9.90 -5.52
C ALA A 355 -19.76 -9.57 -4.06
N ASP A 356 -19.22 -10.54 -3.32
CA ASP A 356 -18.74 -10.35 -1.95
C ASP A 356 -17.56 -9.38 -1.91
N GLY A 357 -16.67 -9.46 -2.88
CA GLY A 357 -15.51 -8.57 -3.04
C GLY A 357 -15.90 -7.11 -3.17
N ARG A 358 -16.90 -6.79 -3.99
CA ARG A 358 -17.45 -5.42 -4.12
C ARG A 358 -17.93 -4.88 -2.77
N ARG A 359 -18.68 -5.69 -2.01
CA ARG A 359 -19.14 -5.31 -0.66
C ARG A 359 -17.98 -5.14 0.33
N TRP A 360 -16.98 -5.97 0.20
CA TRP A 360 -15.78 -5.92 1.05
C TRP A 360 -14.95 -4.67 0.83
N ALA A 361 -14.70 -4.29 -0.43
CA ALA A 361 -13.91 -3.12 -0.80
C ALA A 361 -14.48 -1.80 -0.25
N GLY A 362 -15.80 -1.73 -0.04
CA GLY A 362 -16.46 -0.56 0.54
C GLY A 362 -16.47 -0.50 2.08
N ARG A 363 -15.88 -1.48 2.78
CA ARG A 363 -15.93 -1.53 4.27
C ARG A 363 -14.97 -0.56 4.96
N THR A 364 -13.91 -0.18 4.30
CA THR A 364 -12.92 0.76 4.81
C THR A 364 -13.06 2.10 4.12
N SER A 365 -12.75 3.17 4.86
CA SER A 365 -12.75 4.52 4.30
C SER A 365 -11.56 5.32 4.80
N TRP A 366 -11.01 6.15 3.94
CA TRP A 366 -9.92 7.05 4.30
C TRP A 366 -10.34 8.04 5.37
N ALA A 367 -11.61 8.47 5.37
CA ALA A 367 -12.16 9.36 6.40
C ALA A 367 -12.12 8.71 7.78
N ALA A 368 -12.48 7.42 7.91
CA ALA A 368 -12.39 6.70 9.17
C ALA A 368 -10.93 6.56 9.64
N SER A 369 -10.01 6.20 8.74
CA SER A 369 -8.58 6.09 9.03
C SER A 369 -7.96 7.44 9.45
N ALA A 370 -8.31 8.53 8.77
CA ALA A 370 -7.85 9.87 9.13
C ALA A 370 -8.44 10.34 10.48
N ALA A 371 -9.73 10.10 10.73
CA ALA A 371 -10.37 10.40 12.00
C ALA A 371 -9.72 9.63 13.16
N ALA A 372 -9.40 8.35 12.95
CA ALA A 372 -8.70 7.53 13.94
C ALA A 372 -7.28 8.07 14.22
N LEU A 373 -6.54 8.51 13.21
CA LEU A 373 -5.17 8.99 13.38
C LEU A 373 -5.10 10.42 13.92
N PHE A 374 -5.91 11.35 13.40
CA PHE A 374 -5.82 12.78 13.68
C PHE A 374 -6.85 13.28 14.70
N GLY A 375 -7.91 12.53 14.94
CA GLY A 375 -8.95 12.87 15.90
C GLY A 375 -8.43 13.07 17.34
N PRO A 376 -9.26 13.55 18.27
CA PRO A 376 -8.90 13.63 19.68
C PRO A 376 -8.51 12.24 20.19
N GLY A 377 -7.54 12.17 21.08
CA GLY A 377 -7.18 10.93 21.79
C GLY A 377 -8.40 10.36 22.52
N PRO A 378 -8.40 9.07 22.89
CA PRO A 378 -9.38 8.58 23.84
C PRO A 378 -9.34 9.55 25.03
N LYS A 379 -10.52 10.06 25.43
CA LYS A 379 -10.61 10.85 26.65
C LYS A 379 -10.12 9.92 27.77
N THR A 380 -8.93 10.16 28.29
CA THR A 380 -8.56 9.64 29.59
C THR A 380 -9.56 10.26 30.57
N ASN A 381 -10.58 9.52 30.95
CA ASN A 381 -11.37 9.85 32.12
C ASN A 381 -10.37 9.82 33.29
N LEU A 382 -9.93 11.00 33.69
CA LEU A 382 -9.27 11.23 34.99
C LEU A 382 -10.28 10.98 36.08
#